data_4b656b102c9f0fc49c8d01bfdbbbbfe4
#
_entry.id   4b656b102c9f0fc49c8d01bfdbbbbfe4
#
_cell.length_a   1.000
_cell.length_b   1.000
_cell.length_c   1.000
_cell.angle_alpha   90.00
_cell.angle_beta   90.00
_cell.angle_gamma   90.00
#
_symmetry.space_group_name_H-M   'P 1'
#
loop_
_entity.id
_entity.type
_entity.pdbx_description
1 polymer ?
#
loop_
_entity_poly.entity_id
_entity_poly.type
_entity_poly.pdbx_seq_one_letter_code
_entity_poly.pdbx_strand_id
1 'polypeptide(L)'
;TNAMNLDGGGSSGMYIEKYGQVNSPSDGHERAVSNGIFVVSNAPDDNTVAEILCTSAYYSLPKNGIFTPHFMGYNQYGYLIDTDLQGVTLRCDESLGYIKGTDTFVASGDGKGKLYATYNGIETSIDIVINEPQGLTLRLDSVINDGLYEYPIEVTAIVNGESMLISPDAFSWTVQDPTICTVTEGLLKGIANGKTDIYCRQDNFTDTLSVTVQIPDRRNRAIDDFSDASSWDITNSALKDISIVPTAQGTELRYTFSSGRAPYLQIAKDIYLYSLPDSMRITLNTGATQVSKIALSMKNNASSTSCLLYTSDAADD
;
A
#
# COMPACT_ATOMS: atom_id res chain seq x y z
N THR A 1 -15.43 38.33 33.29
CA THR A 1 -14.90 37.11 32.60
C THR A 1 -13.50 36.90 33.10
N ASN A 2 -13.22 35.75 33.71
CA ASN A 2 -11.86 35.39 34.10
C ASN A 2 -11.20 34.63 32.94
N ALA A 3 -10.01 35.08 32.55
CA ALA A 3 -9.21 34.41 31.50
C ALA A 3 -7.81 34.16 32.03
N MET A 4 -7.22 33.06 31.65
CA MET A 4 -5.83 32.71 31.94
C MET A 4 -5.13 32.51 30.61
N ASN A 5 -3.97 33.17 30.46
CA ASN A 5 -3.10 32.96 29.33
C ASN A 5 -2.04 31.90 29.67
N LEU A 6 -1.87 30.95 28.80
CA LEU A 6 -0.83 29.92 28.94
C LEU A 6 0.33 30.23 27.99
N ASP A 7 1.49 29.66 28.27
CA ASP A 7 2.68 29.78 27.41
C ASP A 7 2.39 29.24 26.00
N GLY A 8 3.05 29.83 25.00
CA GLY A 8 2.84 29.53 23.59
C GLY A 8 4.02 28.82 22.95
N GLY A 9 4.00 28.73 21.64
CA GLY A 9 5.11 28.16 20.88
C GLY A 9 5.24 26.64 21.04
N GLY A 10 6.45 26.13 21.22
CA GLY A 10 6.74 24.72 21.43
C GLY A 10 6.20 24.16 22.75
N SER A 11 5.76 25.04 23.69
CA SER A 11 5.11 24.64 24.95
C SER A 11 3.61 24.36 24.79
N SER A 12 3.02 24.63 23.61
CA SER A 12 1.60 24.37 23.34
C SER A 12 1.41 22.97 22.78
N GLY A 13 1.17 22.01 23.66
CA GLY A 13 0.81 20.63 23.31
C GLY A 13 -0.64 20.32 23.65
N MET A 14 -1.38 19.66 22.76
CA MET A 14 -2.72 19.14 23.02
C MET A 14 -2.75 17.64 22.70
N TYR A 15 -3.08 16.85 23.69
CA TYR A 15 -3.22 15.40 23.57
C TYR A 15 -4.66 14.97 23.83
N ILE A 16 -5.11 14.05 23.03
CA ILE A 16 -6.37 13.35 23.25
C ILE A 16 -6.07 11.87 23.38
N GLU A 17 -6.65 11.21 24.38
CA GLU A 17 -6.50 9.76 24.57
C GLU A 17 -6.86 9.01 23.28
N LYS A 18 -6.06 8.00 22.92
CA LYS A 18 -6.14 7.20 21.68
C LYS A 18 -5.81 7.94 20.37
N TYR A 19 -5.87 9.27 20.32
CA TYR A 19 -5.46 10.06 19.15
C TYR A 19 -4.00 10.53 19.24
N GLY A 20 -3.44 10.59 20.47
CA GLY A 20 -2.12 11.16 20.69
C GLY A 20 -2.11 12.68 20.60
N GLN A 21 -1.04 13.24 20.09
CA GLN A 21 -0.90 14.68 19.88
C GLN A 21 -1.75 15.14 18.70
N VAL A 22 -2.66 16.12 18.95
CA VAL A 22 -3.62 16.60 17.96
C VAL A 22 -3.34 18.01 17.47
N ASN A 23 -2.26 18.66 17.94
CA ASN A 23 -1.79 19.93 17.41
C ASN A 23 -0.33 19.81 16.92
N SER A 24 0.10 20.78 16.12
CA SER A 24 1.49 20.93 15.69
C SER A 24 2.14 22.11 16.42
N PRO A 25 3.07 21.89 17.36
CA PRO A 25 3.80 22.98 18.01
C PRO A 25 4.57 23.82 17.00
N SER A 26 4.65 25.14 17.23
CA SER A 26 5.32 26.05 16.27
C SER A 26 6.81 25.82 16.09
N ASP A 27 7.47 25.16 17.05
CA ASP A 27 8.89 24.81 16.98
C ASP A 27 9.17 23.49 16.23
N GLY A 28 8.11 22.85 15.68
CA GLY A 28 8.18 21.56 14.99
C GLY A 28 8.34 20.35 15.94
N HIS A 29 8.48 20.59 17.22
CA HIS A 29 8.53 19.56 18.28
C HIS A 29 8.06 20.16 19.61
N GLU A 30 7.63 19.30 20.51
CA GLU A 30 7.25 19.71 21.85
C GLU A 30 8.44 20.06 22.74
N ARG A 31 8.25 21.06 23.57
CA ARG A 31 9.16 21.34 24.70
C ARG A 31 8.74 20.55 25.93
N ALA A 32 9.70 20.12 26.71
CA ALA A 32 9.43 19.57 28.04
C ALA A 32 8.80 20.65 28.92
N VAL A 33 7.60 20.38 29.44
CA VAL A 33 6.88 21.25 30.37
C VAL A 33 6.73 20.57 31.72
N SER A 34 6.73 21.36 32.80
CA SER A 34 6.66 20.83 34.16
C SER A 34 5.22 20.63 34.67
N ASN A 35 4.22 21.13 33.95
CA ASN A 35 2.81 21.06 34.32
C ASN A 35 1.92 21.07 33.08
N GLY A 36 0.68 20.69 33.25
CA GLY A 36 -0.35 20.68 32.22
C GLY A 36 -1.74 20.74 32.81
N ILE A 37 -2.72 21.05 31.99
CA ILE A 37 -4.14 20.99 32.34
C ILE A 37 -4.67 19.67 31.76
N PHE A 38 -5.32 18.86 32.60
CA PHE A 38 -5.90 17.59 32.22
C PHE A 38 -7.42 17.66 32.38
N VAL A 39 -8.12 17.23 31.37
CA VAL A 39 -9.55 16.92 31.46
C VAL A 39 -9.65 15.41 31.59
N VAL A 40 -10.17 14.96 32.73
CA VAL A 40 -10.27 13.53 33.05
C VAL A 40 -11.75 13.21 33.20
N SER A 41 -12.19 12.14 32.53
CA SER A 41 -13.54 11.62 32.76
C SER A 41 -13.54 10.74 34.03
N ASN A 42 -14.60 10.90 34.81
CA ASN A 42 -14.92 10.02 35.95
C ASN A 42 -15.98 8.96 35.56
N ALA A 43 -16.24 8.79 34.28
CA ALA A 43 -17.19 7.78 33.82
C ALA A 43 -16.63 6.36 34.17
N PRO A 44 -17.51 5.42 34.51
CA PRO A 44 -17.11 4.04 34.67
C PRO A 44 -16.48 3.47 33.38
N ASP A 45 -15.58 2.49 33.52
CA ASP A 45 -15.05 1.74 32.39
C ASP A 45 -16.21 1.03 31.69
N ASP A 46 -16.40 1.36 30.41
CA ASP A 46 -17.44 0.77 29.57
C ASP A 46 -16.86 0.63 28.14
N ASN A 47 -16.64 -0.61 27.73
CA ASN A 47 -16.13 -0.93 26.40
C ASN A 47 -17.27 -1.26 25.40
N THR A 48 -18.51 -1.00 25.75
CA THR A 48 -19.67 -1.25 24.89
C THR A 48 -19.88 -0.07 23.96
N VAL A 49 -19.90 -0.32 22.65
CA VAL A 49 -20.27 0.72 21.68
C VAL A 49 -21.75 1.07 21.83
N ALA A 50 -22.04 2.33 22.07
CA ALA A 50 -23.39 2.89 22.20
C ALA A 50 -23.72 3.92 21.11
N GLU A 51 -22.71 4.44 20.43
CA GLU A 51 -22.84 5.38 19.32
C GLU A 51 -21.80 5.07 18.25
N ILE A 52 -22.16 5.23 16.99
CA ILE A 52 -21.26 5.13 15.84
C ILE A 52 -21.25 6.43 15.06
N LEU A 53 -20.06 6.92 14.73
CA LEU A 53 -19.89 8.16 13.97
C LEU A 53 -18.97 7.91 12.78
N CYS A 54 -19.33 8.47 11.63
CA CYS A 54 -18.43 8.58 10.49
C CYS A 54 -17.53 9.82 10.67
N THR A 55 -16.37 9.82 10.03
CA THR A 55 -15.42 10.95 10.04
C THR A 55 -16.03 12.26 9.53
N SER A 56 -17.05 12.17 8.67
CA SER A 56 -17.88 13.30 8.25
C SER A 56 -19.34 12.89 8.17
N ALA A 57 -20.22 13.81 8.55
CA ALA A 57 -21.66 13.62 8.43
C ALA A 57 -22.21 13.96 7.03
N TYR A 58 -21.36 14.46 6.12
CA TYR A 58 -21.73 14.91 4.78
C TYR A 58 -20.63 14.55 3.77
N TYR A 59 -21.04 14.00 2.63
CA TYR A 59 -20.17 13.73 1.50
C TYR A 59 -20.79 14.17 0.18
N SER A 60 -19.94 14.77 -0.66
CA SER A 60 -20.25 15.13 -2.04
C SER A 60 -19.53 14.12 -2.94
N LEU A 61 -20.29 13.30 -3.64
CA LEU A 61 -19.77 12.22 -4.47
C LEU A 61 -20.01 12.51 -5.96
N PRO A 62 -19.13 12.06 -6.85
CA PRO A 62 -19.42 12.04 -8.27
C PRO A 62 -20.46 10.94 -8.58
N LYS A 63 -21.25 11.14 -9.62
CA LYS A 63 -22.08 10.06 -10.17
C LYS A 63 -21.23 8.84 -10.52
N ASN A 64 -21.69 7.66 -10.12
CA ASN A 64 -20.98 6.39 -10.15
C ASN A 64 -19.75 6.33 -9.24
N GLY A 65 -19.53 7.30 -8.35
CA GLY A 65 -18.46 7.28 -7.36
C GLY A 65 -18.59 6.13 -6.37
N ILE A 66 -17.45 5.61 -5.95
CA ILE A 66 -17.34 4.56 -4.92
C ILE A 66 -16.99 5.24 -3.59
N PHE A 67 -17.71 4.90 -2.54
CA PHE A 67 -17.47 5.41 -1.21
C PHE A 67 -17.56 4.30 -0.15
N THR A 68 -16.48 4.08 0.57
CA THR A 68 -16.41 3.15 1.70
C THR A 68 -16.19 3.97 2.97
N PRO A 69 -17.23 4.28 3.75
CA PRO A 69 -17.12 5.09 4.96
C PRO A 69 -16.44 4.31 6.08
N HIS A 70 -15.61 5.00 6.86
CA HIS A 70 -15.03 4.49 8.10
C HIS A 70 -15.81 5.02 9.31
N PHE A 71 -16.09 4.15 10.25
CA PHE A 71 -16.84 4.47 11.43
C PHE A 71 -16.03 4.30 12.70
N MET A 72 -16.21 5.22 13.63
CA MET A 72 -15.68 5.16 14.98
C MET A 72 -16.77 4.76 15.95
N GLY A 73 -16.45 3.92 16.92
CA GLY A 73 -17.36 3.50 17.97
C GLY A 73 -17.11 4.26 19.26
N TYR A 74 -18.17 4.79 19.86
CA TYR A 74 -18.15 5.49 21.15
C TYR A 74 -19.06 4.77 22.16
N ASN A 75 -18.69 4.80 23.43
CA ASN A 75 -19.57 4.32 24.49
C ASN A 75 -20.62 5.39 24.89
N GLN A 76 -21.54 5.03 25.79
CA GLN A 76 -22.59 5.92 26.26
C GLN A 76 -22.09 7.19 26.98
N TYR A 77 -20.82 7.25 27.35
CA TYR A 77 -20.19 8.41 27.98
C TYR A 77 -19.39 9.26 27.00
N GLY A 78 -19.45 8.94 25.69
CA GLY A 78 -18.71 9.64 24.65
C GLY A 78 -17.22 9.26 24.56
N TYR A 79 -16.79 8.17 25.20
CA TYR A 79 -15.44 7.66 25.05
C TYR A 79 -15.28 6.89 23.74
N LEU A 80 -14.21 7.17 23.03
CA LEU A 80 -13.83 6.43 21.84
C LEU A 80 -13.38 5.01 22.21
N ILE A 81 -14.12 4.01 21.74
CA ILE A 81 -13.86 2.60 21.98
C ILE A 81 -13.08 1.99 20.83
N ASP A 82 -13.45 2.37 19.60
CA ASP A 82 -12.83 1.84 18.39
C ASP A 82 -12.67 2.96 17.34
N THR A 83 -11.50 3.06 16.75
CA THR A 83 -11.17 4.07 15.74
C THR A 83 -11.54 3.64 14.32
N ASP A 84 -11.73 2.33 14.09
CA ASP A 84 -12.07 1.75 12.78
C ASP A 84 -12.95 0.52 12.96
N LEU A 85 -14.22 0.80 13.27
CA LEU A 85 -15.21 -0.20 13.66
C LEU A 85 -15.54 -1.14 12.50
N GLN A 86 -15.29 -2.42 12.69
CA GLN A 86 -15.56 -3.45 11.70
C GLN A 86 -16.96 -4.04 11.84
N GLY A 87 -17.54 -4.52 10.74
CA GLY A 87 -18.86 -5.17 10.75
C GLY A 87 -20.03 -4.21 10.71
N VAL A 88 -19.80 -2.96 10.35
CA VAL A 88 -20.87 -1.99 10.04
C VAL A 88 -21.51 -2.39 8.71
N THR A 89 -22.84 -2.43 8.66
CA THR A 89 -23.61 -2.67 7.44
C THR A 89 -24.25 -1.38 6.95
N LEU A 90 -24.24 -1.21 5.63
CA LEU A 90 -24.80 -0.03 4.99
C LEU A 90 -26.15 -0.31 4.32
N ARG A 91 -27.02 0.69 4.29
CA ARG A 91 -28.18 0.79 3.39
C ARG A 91 -28.29 2.21 2.88
N CYS A 92 -28.83 2.42 1.71
CA CYS A 92 -29.04 3.75 1.14
C CYS A 92 -30.48 3.91 0.62
N ASP A 93 -30.85 5.16 0.38
CA ASP A 93 -32.06 5.46 -0.38
C ASP A 93 -31.85 4.96 -1.83
N GLU A 94 -32.82 4.21 -2.38
CA GLU A 94 -32.72 3.58 -3.71
C GLU A 94 -32.45 4.58 -4.85
N SER A 95 -32.90 5.83 -4.67
CA SER A 95 -32.64 6.91 -5.63
C SER A 95 -31.17 7.35 -5.71
N LEU A 96 -30.35 7.05 -4.71
CA LEU A 96 -28.95 7.45 -4.67
C LEU A 96 -28.02 6.41 -5.29
N GLY A 97 -28.37 5.12 -5.22
CA GLY A 97 -27.49 4.08 -5.69
C GLY A 97 -27.74 2.74 -4.99
N TYR A 98 -26.65 1.98 -4.83
CA TYR A 98 -26.72 0.67 -4.21
C TYR A 98 -25.50 0.36 -3.35
N ILE A 99 -25.62 -0.66 -2.51
CA ILE A 99 -24.52 -1.16 -1.69
C ILE A 99 -23.88 -2.36 -2.39
N LYS A 100 -22.59 -2.28 -2.68
CA LYS A 100 -21.75 -3.37 -3.18
C LYS A 100 -21.09 -4.06 -1.99
N GLY A 101 -21.35 -5.36 -1.84
CA GLY A 101 -20.94 -6.07 -0.61
C GLY A 101 -21.74 -5.63 0.61
N THR A 102 -21.07 -5.29 1.71
CA THR A 102 -21.69 -4.87 2.98
C THR A 102 -21.38 -3.44 3.38
N ASP A 103 -20.29 -2.85 2.83
CA ASP A 103 -19.61 -1.67 3.33
C ASP A 103 -19.30 -0.60 2.27
N THR A 104 -19.59 -0.89 1.00
CA THR A 104 -19.25 0.01 -0.10
C THR A 104 -20.51 0.55 -0.77
N PHE A 105 -20.68 1.86 -0.76
CA PHE A 105 -21.74 2.56 -1.47
C PHE A 105 -21.28 2.96 -2.87
N VAL A 106 -22.14 2.70 -3.87
CA VAL A 106 -21.96 3.13 -5.27
C VAL A 106 -23.04 4.14 -5.61
N ALA A 107 -22.62 5.37 -5.92
CA ALA A 107 -23.51 6.51 -6.17
C ALA A 107 -24.06 6.48 -7.62
N SER A 108 -24.81 5.45 -8.00
CA SER A 108 -25.32 5.27 -9.38
C SER A 108 -26.57 6.11 -9.71
N GLY A 109 -27.19 6.71 -8.69
CA GLY A 109 -28.34 7.59 -8.83
C GLY A 109 -27.98 9.07 -8.93
N ASP A 110 -28.91 9.92 -8.52
CA ASP A 110 -28.79 11.38 -8.59
C ASP A 110 -29.35 12.06 -7.34
N GLY A 111 -28.93 13.32 -7.10
CA GLY A 111 -29.54 14.20 -6.13
C GLY A 111 -28.98 14.08 -4.74
N LYS A 112 -29.85 14.14 -3.73
CA LYS A 112 -29.49 14.17 -2.31
C LYS A 112 -30.31 13.18 -1.52
N GLY A 113 -29.70 12.58 -0.50
CA GLY A 113 -30.37 11.65 0.40
C GLY A 113 -29.43 11.16 1.49
N LYS A 114 -29.72 9.99 2.06
CA LYS A 114 -28.99 9.45 3.19
C LYS A 114 -28.41 8.07 2.91
N LEU A 115 -27.19 7.91 3.40
CA LEU A 115 -26.56 6.62 3.60
C LEU A 115 -26.69 6.28 5.08
N TYR A 116 -27.27 5.13 5.39
CA TYR A 116 -27.48 4.67 6.77
C TYR A 116 -26.46 3.58 7.09
N ALA A 117 -25.96 3.61 8.29
CA ALA A 117 -25.01 2.62 8.80
C ALA A 117 -25.55 2.01 10.09
N THR A 118 -25.46 0.70 10.19
CA THR A 118 -25.95 -0.07 11.35
C THR A 118 -24.87 -0.97 11.91
N TYR A 119 -24.66 -0.91 13.21
CA TYR A 119 -23.76 -1.77 13.97
C TYR A 119 -24.45 -2.25 15.25
N ASN A 120 -24.63 -3.57 15.41
CA ASN A 120 -25.28 -4.18 16.60
C ASN A 120 -26.61 -3.51 17.00
N GLY A 121 -27.40 -3.07 16.02
CA GLY A 121 -28.69 -2.39 16.27
C GLY A 121 -28.59 -0.88 16.51
N ILE A 122 -27.39 -0.31 16.54
CA ILE A 122 -27.15 1.13 16.60
C ILE A 122 -27.12 1.65 15.16
N GLU A 123 -27.90 2.67 14.87
CA GLU A 123 -27.99 3.28 13.53
C GLU A 123 -27.50 4.72 13.54
N THR A 124 -26.76 5.10 12.51
CA THR A 124 -26.41 6.49 12.17
C THR A 124 -26.68 6.75 10.69
N SER A 125 -26.60 8.02 10.28
CA SER A 125 -26.76 8.38 8.86
C SER A 125 -25.78 9.46 8.44
N ILE A 126 -25.40 9.40 7.16
CA ILE A 126 -24.52 10.33 6.47
C ILE A 126 -25.31 11.00 5.37
N ASP A 127 -25.25 12.34 5.28
CA ASP A 127 -25.87 13.06 4.17
C ASP A 127 -25.01 12.94 2.92
N ILE A 128 -25.59 12.47 1.82
CA ILE A 128 -24.95 12.27 0.54
C ILE A 128 -25.54 13.25 -0.48
N VAL A 129 -24.63 13.85 -1.27
CA VAL A 129 -24.99 14.62 -2.47
C VAL A 129 -24.24 14.04 -3.65
N ILE A 130 -24.96 13.69 -4.71
CA ILE A 130 -24.38 13.17 -5.95
C ILE A 130 -24.33 14.31 -6.97
N ASN A 131 -23.16 14.52 -7.56
CA ASN A 131 -22.92 15.55 -8.56
C ASN A 131 -22.43 14.92 -9.86
N GLU A 132 -22.73 15.57 -10.99
CA GLU A 132 -22.11 15.19 -12.26
C GLU A 132 -20.59 15.42 -12.19
N PRO A 133 -19.78 14.47 -12.63
CA PRO A 133 -18.34 14.58 -12.60
C PRO A 133 -17.85 15.68 -13.56
N GLN A 134 -16.88 16.49 -13.11
CA GLN A 134 -16.31 17.57 -13.93
C GLN A 134 -15.25 17.08 -14.91
N GLY A 135 -14.82 15.85 -14.82
CA GLY A 135 -13.86 15.21 -15.72
C GLY A 135 -13.65 13.78 -15.25
N LEU A 136 -13.48 12.89 -16.22
CA LEU A 136 -13.11 11.49 -15.98
C LEU A 136 -11.70 11.28 -16.54
N THR A 137 -10.90 10.46 -15.88
CA THR A 137 -9.57 10.08 -16.38
C THR A 137 -9.18 8.71 -15.85
N LEU A 138 -8.52 7.92 -16.68
CA LEU A 138 -7.79 6.75 -16.22
C LEU A 138 -6.66 7.19 -15.30
N ARG A 139 -6.46 6.48 -14.19
CA ARG A 139 -5.38 6.79 -13.25
C ARG A 139 -4.00 6.52 -13.82
N LEU A 140 -3.90 5.60 -14.79
CA LEU A 140 -2.67 5.24 -15.49
C LEU A 140 -2.91 5.18 -16.99
N ASP A 141 -1.94 5.65 -17.77
CA ASP A 141 -1.96 5.55 -19.24
C ASP A 141 -1.41 4.21 -19.73
N SER A 142 -0.63 3.53 -18.88
CA SER A 142 -0.05 2.23 -19.21
C SER A 142 0.15 1.34 -17.98
N VAL A 143 0.09 0.02 -18.18
CA VAL A 143 0.31 -0.99 -17.15
C VAL A 143 1.06 -2.19 -17.70
N ILE A 144 1.91 -2.78 -16.86
CA ILE A 144 2.52 -4.08 -17.10
C ILE A 144 1.83 -5.10 -16.20
N ASN A 145 1.26 -6.15 -16.79
CA ASN A 145 0.58 -7.23 -16.07
C ASN A 145 1.37 -8.54 -16.26
N ASP A 146 1.59 -9.27 -15.18
CA ASP A 146 2.34 -10.53 -15.18
C ASP A 146 1.48 -11.79 -15.45
N GLY A 147 0.17 -11.60 -15.63
CA GLY A 147 -0.78 -12.69 -15.83
C GLY A 147 -1.07 -13.53 -14.57
N LEU A 148 -0.43 -13.24 -13.43
CA LEU A 148 -0.62 -13.97 -12.18
C LEU A 148 -1.78 -13.42 -11.37
N TYR A 149 -1.94 -12.10 -11.39
CA TYR A 149 -2.94 -11.38 -10.61
C TYR A 149 -3.84 -10.55 -11.52
N GLU A 150 -5.08 -10.44 -11.12
CA GLU A 150 -6.00 -9.48 -11.71
C GLU A 150 -5.64 -8.08 -11.22
N TYR A 151 -5.60 -7.13 -12.15
CA TYR A 151 -5.25 -5.75 -11.87
C TYR A 151 -6.49 -4.86 -11.99
N PRO A 152 -6.88 -4.12 -10.94
CA PRO A 152 -8.00 -3.21 -11.01
C PRO A 152 -7.63 -1.97 -11.84
N ILE A 153 -8.39 -1.73 -12.90
CA ILE A 153 -8.28 -0.51 -13.69
C ILE A 153 -9.09 0.57 -12.99
N GLU A 154 -8.42 1.63 -12.57
CA GLU A 154 -9.04 2.72 -11.82
C GLU A 154 -9.33 3.91 -12.73
N VAL A 155 -10.59 4.36 -12.71
CA VAL A 155 -11.03 5.63 -13.30
C VAL A 155 -11.37 6.58 -12.16
N THR A 156 -10.96 7.82 -12.29
CA THR A 156 -11.23 8.86 -11.31
C THR A 156 -12.03 10.00 -11.93
N ALA A 157 -12.80 10.68 -11.08
CA ALA A 157 -13.50 11.91 -11.39
C ALA A 157 -13.10 13.02 -10.43
N ILE A 158 -13.18 14.26 -10.89
CA ILE A 158 -12.96 15.43 -10.03
C ILE A 158 -14.31 15.99 -9.61
N VAL A 159 -14.51 16.12 -8.30
CA VAL A 159 -15.66 16.81 -7.70
C VAL A 159 -15.14 17.77 -6.63
N ASN A 160 -15.48 19.04 -6.75
CA ASN A 160 -15.04 20.11 -5.83
C ASN A 160 -13.51 20.17 -5.63
N GLY A 161 -12.73 19.77 -6.66
CA GLY A 161 -11.28 19.76 -6.61
C GLY A 161 -10.64 18.49 -6.02
N GLU A 162 -11.45 17.53 -5.56
CA GLU A 162 -10.98 16.25 -5.06
C GLU A 162 -11.16 15.16 -6.11
N SER A 163 -10.16 14.27 -6.21
CA SER A 163 -10.21 13.11 -7.10
C SER A 163 -10.81 11.91 -6.37
N MET A 164 -11.86 11.33 -6.95
CA MET A 164 -12.59 10.19 -6.39
C MET A 164 -12.68 9.05 -7.38
N LEU A 165 -12.65 7.81 -6.90
CA LEU A 165 -12.80 6.62 -7.71
C LEU A 165 -14.23 6.47 -8.23
N ILE A 166 -14.35 6.06 -9.49
CA ILE A 166 -15.62 5.75 -10.14
C ILE A 166 -15.74 4.22 -10.25
N SER A 167 -16.95 3.72 -10.07
CA SER A 167 -17.22 2.28 -10.24
C SER A 167 -16.87 1.81 -11.64
N PRO A 168 -16.07 0.77 -11.80
CA PRO A 168 -15.72 0.21 -13.10
C PRO A 168 -16.96 -0.32 -13.85
N ASP A 169 -18.04 -0.65 -13.14
CA ASP A 169 -19.32 -1.11 -13.70
C ASP A 169 -20.02 -0.02 -14.52
N ALA A 170 -19.65 1.25 -14.32
CA ALA A 170 -20.18 2.38 -15.07
C ALA A 170 -19.62 2.49 -16.49
N PHE A 171 -18.59 1.72 -16.83
CA PHE A 171 -17.89 1.80 -18.11
C PHE A 171 -18.08 0.57 -18.97
N SER A 172 -18.07 0.76 -20.27
CA SER A 172 -17.86 -0.31 -21.23
C SER A 172 -16.37 -0.46 -21.52
N TRP A 173 -15.88 -1.68 -21.40
CA TRP A 173 -14.48 -2.04 -21.61
C TRP A 173 -14.34 -2.82 -22.91
N THR A 174 -13.43 -2.40 -23.77
CA THR A 174 -13.15 -3.12 -25.02
C THR A 174 -11.65 -3.35 -25.13
N VAL A 175 -11.24 -4.60 -25.23
CA VAL A 175 -9.83 -4.99 -25.43
C VAL A 175 -9.60 -5.13 -26.94
N GLN A 176 -8.55 -4.49 -27.45
CA GLN A 176 -8.20 -4.51 -28.88
C GLN A 176 -7.80 -5.93 -29.32
N ASP A 177 -6.99 -6.62 -28.53
CA ASP A 177 -6.62 -8.02 -28.76
C ASP A 177 -6.96 -8.86 -27.51
N PRO A 178 -8.12 -9.52 -27.50
CA PRO A 178 -8.56 -10.33 -26.36
C PRO A 178 -7.77 -11.63 -26.18
N THR A 179 -6.84 -11.98 -27.08
CA THR A 179 -5.92 -13.11 -26.88
C THR A 179 -4.78 -12.78 -25.94
N ILE A 180 -4.50 -11.48 -25.73
CA ILE A 180 -3.42 -11.00 -24.85
C ILE A 180 -3.93 -10.78 -23.44
N CYS A 181 -5.08 -10.14 -23.26
CA CYS A 181 -5.71 -9.92 -21.97
C CYS A 181 -7.23 -9.83 -22.07
N THR A 182 -7.90 -9.95 -20.91
CA THR A 182 -9.33 -9.70 -20.76
C THR A 182 -9.57 -8.65 -19.69
N VAL A 183 -10.74 -7.98 -19.78
CA VAL A 183 -11.24 -7.10 -18.72
C VAL A 183 -12.66 -7.52 -18.37
N THR A 184 -12.91 -7.75 -17.11
CA THR A 184 -14.23 -8.06 -16.55
C THR A 184 -14.47 -7.17 -15.35
N GLU A 185 -15.53 -6.38 -15.37
CA GLU A 185 -15.86 -5.46 -14.27
C GLU A 185 -14.68 -4.55 -13.84
N GLY A 186 -13.87 -4.11 -14.83
CA GLY A 186 -12.68 -3.29 -14.57
C GLY A 186 -11.47 -4.04 -14.05
N LEU A 187 -11.52 -5.37 -13.95
CA LEU A 187 -10.37 -6.21 -13.59
C LEU A 187 -9.67 -6.72 -14.84
N LEU A 188 -8.44 -6.28 -15.04
CA LEU A 188 -7.56 -6.71 -16.13
C LEU A 188 -6.86 -8.02 -15.76
N LYS A 189 -6.92 -9.00 -16.65
CA LYS A 189 -6.21 -10.27 -16.53
C LYS A 189 -5.38 -10.55 -17.77
N GLY A 190 -4.06 -10.68 -17.61
CA GLY A 190 -3.17 -11.10 -18.69
C GLY A 190 -3.34 -12.59 -19.02
N ILE A 191 -3.35 -12.92 -20.32
CA ILE A 191 -3.55 -14.28 -20.84
C ILE A 191 -2.30 -14.77 -21.56
N ALA A 192 -1.71 -13.92 -22.40
CA ALA A 192 -0.53 -14.26 -23.19
C ALA A 192 0.40 -13.05 -23.30
N ASN A 193 1.70 -13.33 -23.46
CA ASN A 193 2.68 -12.28 -23.66
C ASN A 193 2.39 -11.45 -24.91
N GLY A 194 2.40 -10.13 -24.75
CA GLY A 194 2.13 -9.21 -25.86
C GLY A 194 1.78 -7.81 -25.39
N LYS A 195 1.38 -6.97 -26.34
CA LYS A 195 0.91 -5.61 -26.09
C LYS A 195 -0.44 -5.42 -26.74
N THR A 196 -1.35 -4.77 -26.05
CA THR A 196 -2.69 -4.43 -26.53
C THR A 196 -3.20 -3.17 -25.84
N ASP A 197 -4.21 -2.53 -26.42
CA ASP A 197 -4.89 -1.40 -25.83
C ASP A 197 -6.27 -1.80 -25.31
N ILE A 198 -6.66 -1.19 -24.20
CA ILE A 198 -7.99 -1.30 -23.61
C ILE A 198 -8.68 0.06 -23.72
N TYR A 199 -9.84 0.08 -24.31
CA TYR A 199 -10.68 1.27 -24.44
C TYR A 199 -11.72 1.27 -23.33
N CYS A 200 -11.75 2.36 -22.56
CA CYS A 200 -12.72 2.68 -21.54
C CYS A 200 -13.71 3.71 -22.07
N ARG A 201 -15.02 3.44 -21.99
CA ARG A 201 -16.06 4.35 -22.51
C ARG A 201 -17.24 4.46 -21.56
N GLN A 202 -17.68 5.71 -21.36
CA GLN A 202 -18.94 6.03 -20.69
C GLN A 202 -19.48 7.33 -21.31
N ASP A 203 -20.67 7.32 -21.88
CA ASP A 203 -21.27 8.46 -22.58
C ASP A 203 -20.29 9.12 -23.57
N ASN A 204 -19.91 10.38 -23.31
CA ASN A 204 -18.96 11.12 -24.12
C ASN A 204 -17.50 10.94 -23.69
N PHE A 205 -17.23 10.22 -22.61
CA PHE A 205 -15.89 9.92 -22.15
C PHE A 205 -15.33 8.71 -22.91
N THR A 206 -14.11 8.86 -23.39
CA THR A 206 -13.33 7.76 -23.96
C THR A 206 -11.88 7.95 -23.59
N ASP A 207 -11.27 6.90 -23.06
CA ASP A 207 -9.85 6.89 -22.70
C ASP A 207 -9.23 5.53 -23.05
N THR A 208 -7.90 5.45 -23.09
CA THR A 208 -7.17 4.28 -23.54
C THR A 208 -6.07 3.93 -22.57
N LEU A 209 -6.04 2.66 -22.11
CA LEU A 209 -4.98 2.08 -21.31
C LEU A 209 -4.12 1.16 -22.18
N SER A 210 -2.84 1.47 -22.31
CA SER A 210 -1.88 0.59 -22.98
C SER A 210 -1.40 -0.52 -22.05
N VAL A 211 -1.59 -1.77 -22.43
CA VAL A 211 -1.27 -2.93 -21.61
C VAL A 211 -0.12 -3.71 -22.25
N THR A 212 0.88 -4.03 -21.44
CA THR A 212 1.92 -4.98 -21.79
C THR A 212 1.78 -6.19 -20.86
N VAL A 213 1.46 -7.36 -21.41
CA VAL A 213 1.44 -8.62 -20.65
C VAL A 213 2.79 -9.29 -20.76
N GLN A 214 3.40 -9.58 -19.61
CA GLN A 214 4.69 -10.25 -19.49
C GLN A 214 4.58 -11.38 -18.46
N ILE A 215 4.08 -12.54 -18.90
CA ILE A 215 3.93 -13.71 -18.03
C ILE A 215 5.32 -14.29 -17.79
N PRO A 216 5.77 -14.38 -16.53
CA PRO A 216 7.07 -14.92 -16.21
C PRO A 216 7.15 -16.40 -16.58
N ASP A 217 8.29 -16.80 -17.10
CA ASP A 217 8.59 -18.21 -17.30
C ASP A 217 8.77 -18.86 -15.91
N ARG A 218 7.83 -19.69 -15.51
CA ARG A 218 7.83 -20.37 -14.20
C ARG A 218 8.86 -21.48 -14.08
N ARG A 219 9.66 -21.72 -15.14
CA ARG A 219 10.74 -22.70 -15.10
C ARG A 219 11.89 -22.18 -14.24
N ASN A 220 12.61 -23.13 -13.62
CA ASN A 220 13.87 -22.80 -12.96
C ASN A 220 14.81 -22.11 -13.95
N ARG A 221 15.16 -20.87 -13.68
CA ARG A 221 16.06 -20.06 -14.50
C ARG A 221 17.35 -19.83 -13.73
N ALA A 222 18.47 -20.18 -14.36
CA ALA A 222 19.77 -19.74 -13.87
C ALA A 222 19.85 -18.21 -14.05
N ILE A 223 20.01 -17.49 -12.93
CA ILE A 223 20.20 -16.04 -12.93
C ILE A 223 21.66 -15.73 -13.26
N ASP A 224 22.55 -16.52 -12.70
CA ASP A 224 23.99 -16.43 -12.90
C ASP A 224 24.63 -17.81 -12.71
N ASP A 225 25.56 -18.16 -13.53
CA ASP A 225 26.37 -19.38 -13.39
C ASP A 225 27.72 -19.12 -12.71
N PHE A 226 27.95 -17.87 -12.33
CA PHE A 226 29.17 -17.39 -11.71
C PHE A 226 30.45 -17.62 -12.54
N SER A 227 30.32 -17.71 -13.84
CA SER A 227 31.46 -17.88 -14.73
C SER A 227 32.18 -16.58 -15.08
N ASP A 228 31.46 -15.45 -15.01
CA ASP A 228 31.99 -14.11 -15.28
C ASP A 228 31.74 -13.17 -14.11
N ALA A 229 32.80 -12.88 -13.39
CA ALA A 229 32.77 -11.99 -12.24
C ALA A 229 32.98 -10.49 -12.58
N SER A 230 33.17 -10.14 -13.84
CA SER A 230 33.39 -8.73 -14.25
C SER A 230 32.19 -7.83 -14.03
N SER A 231 31.00 -8.41 -13.94
CA SER A 231 29.73 -7.70 -13.68
C SER A 231 29.36 -7.61 -12.18
N TRP A 232 30.26 -7.95 -11.28
CA TRP A 232 30.02 -8.00 -9.85
C TRP A 232 30.61 -6.80 -9.13
N ASP A 233 29.79 -6.14 -8.34
CA ASP A 233 30.25 -5.14 -7.37
C ASP A 233 30.68 -5.84 -6.09
N ILE A 234 31.96 -5.69 -5.74
CA ILE A 234 32.52 -6.29 -4.55
C ILE A 234 32.88 -5.20 -3.55
N THR A 235 32.27 -5.27 -2.39
CA THR A 235 32.60 -4.41 -1.25
C THR A 235 33.02 -5.27 -0.05
N ASN A 236 33.94 -4.77 0.74
CA ASN A 236 34.43 -5.51 1.88
C ASN A 236 34.88 -4.61 3.03
N SER A 237 35.05 -5.22 4.19
CA SER A 237 35.70 -4.60 5.35
C SER A 237 36.67 -5.61 5.96
N ALA A 238 37.88 -5.14 6.28
CA ALA A 238 38.93 -5.93 6.90
C ALA A 238 39.42 -7.15 6.13
N LEU A 239 39.26 -7.15 4.80
CA LEU A 239 39.83 -8.16 3.88
C LEU A 239 40.89 -7.51 3.00
N LYS A 240 41.90 -8.30 2.64
CA LYS A 240 42.99 -7.94 1.72
C LYS A 240 43.19 -9.03 0.65
N ASP A 241 43.93 -8.68 -0.37
CA ASP A 241 44.36 -9.60 -1.42
C ASP A 241 43.17 -10.33 -2.05
N ILE A 242 42.03 -9.62 -2.24
CA ILE A 242 40.82 -10.19 -2.80
C ILE A 242 41.10 -10.52 -4.30
N SER A 243 40.93 -11.76 -4.66
CA SER A 243 41.02 -12.20 -6.05
C SER A 243 39.81 -13.08 -6.40
N ILE A 244 39.36 -12.96 -7.63
CA ILE A 244 38.24 -13.69 -8.21
C ILE A 244 38.79 -14.61 -9.27
N VAL A 245 38.63 -15.91 -9.10
CA VAL A 245 39.19 -16.92 -9.96
C VAL A 245 38.06 -17.78 -10.55
N PRO A 246 37.79 -17.69 -11.86
CA PRO A 246 36.85 -18.59 -12.52
C PRO A 246 37.34 -20.05 -12.39
N THR A 247 36.43 -20.96 -12.11
CA THR A 247 36.68 -22.40 -12.03
C THR A 247 35.64 -23.17 -12.84
N ALA A 248 35.82 -24.45 -13.04
CA ALA A 248 34.85 -25.29 -13.73
C ALA A 248 33.53 -25.46 -12.98
N GLN A 249 33.48 -25.13 -11.69
CA GLN A 249 32.28 -25.23 -10.83
C GLN A 249 31.69 -23.89 -10.46
N GLY A 250 32.16 -22.77 -11.04
CA GLY A 250 31.73 -21.42 -10.69
C GLY A 250 32.91 -20.50 -10.43
N THR A 251 32.77 -19.55 -9.53
CA THR A 251 33.80 -18.55 -9.19
C THR A 251 34.30 -18.75 -7.78
N GLU A 252 35.62 -18.84 -7.64
CA GLU A 252 36.30 -18.90 -6.34
C GLU A 252 36.72 -17.49 -5.91
N LEU A 253 36.33 -17.12 -4.70
CA LEU A 253 36.77 -15.89 -4.05
C LEU A 253 37.89 -16.20 -3.06
N ARG A 254 39.08 -15.65 -3.31
CA ARG A 254 40.26 -15.80 -2.43
C ARG A 254 40.48 -14.46 -1.74
N TYR A 255 40.76 -14.51 -0.46
CA TYR A 255 41.02 -13.30 0.35
C TYR A 255 41.87 -13.63 1.56
N THR A 256 42.49 -12.60 2.11
CA THR A 256 43.25 -12.67 3.36
C THR A 256 42.56 -11.76 4.42
N PHE A 257 42.39 -12.27 5.63
CA PHE A 257 41.92 -11.45 6.73
C PHE A 257 42.96 -10.44 7.17
N SER A 258 42.55 -9.19 7.32
CA SER A 258 43.28 -8.23 8.13
C SER A 258 42.59 -8.08 9.48
N SER A 259 43.29 -7.55 10.50
CA SER A 259 42.73 -7.35 11.84
C SER A 259 41.50 -6.42 11.79
N GLY A 260 40.31 -6.88 12.24
CA GLY A 260 39.09 -6.09 12.28
C GLY A 260 38.01 -6.76 13.12
N ARG A 261 37.05 -5.96 13.60
CA ARG A 261 36.05 -6.40 14.57
C ARG A 261 34.87 -7.16 13.93
N ALA A 262 34.61 -6.94 12.65
CA ALA A 262 33.54 -7.58 11.89
C ALA A 262 33.89 -7.58 10.41
N PRO A 263 34.76 -8.50 9.95
CA PRO A 263 35.09 -8.61 8.55
C PRO A 263 33.87 -9.07 7.75
N TYR A 264 33.62 -8.46 6.59
CA TYR A 264 32.58 -8.89 5.68
C TYR A 264 33.04 -8.82 4.23
N LEU A 265 32.43 -9.64 3.40
CA LEU A 265 32.49 -9.57 1.95
C LEU A 265 31.08 -9.50 1.43
N GLN A 266 30.78 -8.48 0.64
CA GLN A 266 29.51 -8.33 -0.05
C GLN A 266 29.73 -8.40 -1.55
N ILE A 267 28.92 -9.18 -2.22
CA ILE A 267 28.90 -9.31 -3.66
C ILE A 267 27.53 -8.85 -4.12
N ALA A 268 27.48 -7.92 -5.04
CA ALA A 268 26.24 -7.40 -5.60
C ALA A 268 26.27 -7.47 -7.11
N LYS A 269 25.12 -7.68 -7.72
CA LYS A 269 24.93 -7.66 -9.16
C LYS A 269 23.53 -7.17 -9.48
N ASP A 270 23.42 -6.34 -10.48
CA ASP A 270 22.12 -5.96 -11.03
C ASP A 270 21.55 -7.12 -11.84
N ILE A 271 20.34 -7.52 -11.49
CA ILE A 271 19.60 -8.56 -12.20
C ILE A 271 18.24 -8.00 -12.64
N TYR A 272 17.78 -8.44 -13.80
CA TYR A 272 16.47 -8.10 -14.29
C TYR A 272 15.51 -9.27 -14.06
N LEU A 273 14.50 -9.04 -13.22
CA LEU A 273 13.42 -9.98 -12.96
C LEU A 273 12.11 -9.37 -13.41
N TYR A 274 11.29 -10.12 -14.15
CA TYR A 274 9.93 -9.70 -14.55
C TYR A 274 8.96 -9.71 -13.39
N SER A 275 9.22 -10.55 -12.38
CA SER A 275 8.43 -10.66 -11.16
C SER A 275 9.33 -11.14 -10.01
N LEU A 276 8.84 -11.04 -8.78
CA LEU A 276 9.52 -11.65 -7.63
C LEU A 276 9.52 -13.17 -7.80
N PRO A 277 10.67 -13.85 -7.62
CA PRO A 277 10.73 -15.30 -7.67
C PRO A 277 10.06 -15.91 -6.43
N ASP A 278 9.41 -17.06 -6.59
CA ASP A 278 8.87 -17.84 -5.47
C ASP A 278 10.00 -18.37 -4.56
N SER A 279 11.16 -18.62 -5.12
CA SER A 279 12.36 -19.04 -4.41
C SER A 279 13.63 -18.71 -5.18
N MET A 280 14.70 -18.48 -4.46
CA MET A 280 16.06 -18.37 -5.02
C MET A 280 16.95 -19.44 -4.38
N ARG A 281 17.78 -20.08 -5.22
CA ARG A 281 18.79 -21.01 -4.75
C ARG A 281 20.16 -20.49 -5.12
N ILE A 282 21.04 -20.42 -4.16
CA ILE A 282 22.47 -20.18 -4.37
C ILE A 282 23.23 -21.37 -3.82
N THR A 283 24.25 -21.83 -4.55
CA THR A 283 25.14 -22.87 -4.07
C THR A 283 26.45 -22.22 -3.67
N LEU A 284 26.80 -22.38 -2.41
CA LEU A 284 28.02 -21.84 -1.81
C LEU A 284 28.86 -22.97 -1.25
N ASN A 285 30.19 -22.85 -1.41
CA ASN A 285 31.15 -23.71 -0.75
C ASN A 285 32.13 -22.79 -0.01
N THR A 286 32.11 -22.83 1.31
CA THR A 286 33.01 -22.01 2.14
C THR A 286 34.41 -22.58 2.29
N GLY A 287 34.66 -23.81 1.78
CA GLY A 287 35.93 -24.48 1.89
C GLY A 287 36.34 -24.69 3.36
N ALA A 288 37.59 -24.36 3.65
CA ALA A 288 38.13 -24.42 5.01
C ALA A 288 37.89 -23.11 5.82
N THR A 289 37.21 -22.12 5.26
CA THR A 289 36.98 -20.81 5.89
C THR A 289 35.78 -20.89 6.80
N GLN A 290 35.93 -20.48 8.06
CA GLN A 290 34.79 -20.33 8.95
C GLN A 290 34.03 -19.05 8.60
N VAL A 291 32.80 -19.21 8.13
CA VAL A 291 31.86 -18.12 7.87
C VAL A 291 30.79 -18.14 8.96
N SER A 292 30.74 -17.10 9.77
CA SER A 292 29.78 -17.02 10.87
C SER A 292 28.36 -16.66 10.44
N LYS A 293 28.21 -15.99 9.27
CA LYS A 293 26.90 -15.58 8.74
C LYS A 293 26.93 -15.41 7.24
N ILE A 294 25.90 -15.93 6.59
CA ILE A 294 25.61 -15.67 5.18
C ILE A 294 24.25 -14.98 5.10
N ALA A 295 24.16 -13.89 4.34
CA ALA A 295 22.92 -13.17 4.11
C ALA A 295 22.69 -12.99 2.61
N LEU A 296 21.49 -13.30 2.15
CA LEU A 296 21.03 -13.00 0.81
C LEU A 296 20.01 -11.86 0.89
N SER A 297 20.20 -10.81 0.11
CA SER A 297 19.27 -9.67 0.07
C SER A 297 18.96 -9.28 -1.37
N MET A 298 17.76 -8.79 -1.60
CA MET A 298 17.35 -8.13 -2.83
C MET A 298 17.05 -6.68 -2.55
N LYS A 299 17.49 -5.80 -3.44
CA LYS A 299 17.21 -4.36 -3.36
C LYS A 299 16.54 -3.93 -4.66
N ASN A 300 15.42 -3.24 -4.54
CA ASN A 300 14.77 -2.63 -5.70
C ASN A 300 15.49 -1.32 -6.04
N ASN A 301 15.85 -1.12 -7.31
CA ASN A 301 16.48 0.13 -7.77
C ASN A 301 15.58 1.37 -7.64
N ALA A 302 14.27 1.18 -7.56
CA ALA A 302 13.31 2.27 -7.36
C ALA A 302 13.14 2.70 -5.89
N SER A 303 13.66 1.93 -4.94
CA SER A 303 13.58 2.25 -3.51
C SER A 303 14.90 1.98 -2.80
N SER A 304 15.20 2.77 -1.77
CA SER A 304 16.37 2.51 -0.91
C SER A 304 16.16 1.31 0.03
N THR A 305 14.98 0.68 0.01
CA THR A 305 14.62 -0.41 0.90
C THR A 305 15.20 -1.72 0.36
N SER A 306 16.04 -2.38 1.15
CA SER A 306 16.51 -3.74 0.88
C SER A 306 15.64 -4.74 1.65
N CYS A 307 15.24 -5.81 0.98
CA CYS A 307 14.57 -6.94 1.62
C CYS A 307 15.61 -8.03 1.93
N LEU A 308 15.71 -8.39 3.20
CA LEU A 308 16.55 -9.52 3.61
C LEU A 308 15.73 -10.80 3.41
N LEU A 309 16.15 -11.63 2.45
CA LEU A 309 15.42 -12.84 2.07
C LEU A 309 15.81 -14.06 2.93
N TYR A 310 17.06 -14.14 3.36
CA TYR A 310 17.56 -15.25 4.14
C TYR A 310 18.81 -14.87 4.95
N THR A 311 18.89 -15.36 6.19
CA THR A 311 20.10 -15.36 7.00
C THR A 311 20.28 -16.72 7.64
N SER A 312 21.49 -17.27 7.57
CA SER A 312 21.87 -18.50 8.26
C SER A 312 23.10 -18.21 9.10
N ASP A 313 23.11 -18.68 10.33
CA ASP A 313 24.31 -18.79 11.13
C ASP A 313 24.99 -20.12 10.77
N ALA A 314 26.24 -20.06 10.33
CA ALA A 314 27.01 -21.22 9.90
C ALA A 314 27.44 -22.16 11.06
N ALA A 315 26.90 -21.97 12.25
CA ALA A 315 27.24 -22.73 13.45
C ALA A 315 26.30 -23.94 13.73
N ASP A 316 25.29 -24.18 12.90
CA ASP A 316 24.28 -25.23 13.12
C ASP A 316 24.35 -26.41 12.13
N ASP A 317 25.50 -26.62 11.43
CA ASP A 317 25.77 -27.85 10.64
C ASP A 317 27.04 -28.55 11.09
#